data_a3971a17cd92e1c912a7a848dffd4d04
#
_entry.id   a3971a17cd92e1c912a7a848dffd4d04
#
_cell.length_a   1.000
_cell.length_b   1.000
_cell.length_c   1.000
_cell.angle_alpha   90.00
_cell.angle_beta   90.00
_cell.angle_gamma   90.00
#
_symmetry.space_group_name_H-M   'P 1'
#
loop_
_entity.id
_entity.type
_entity.pdbx_description
1 polymer ?
#
loop_
_entity_poly.entity_id
_entity_poly.type
_entity_poly.pdbx_seq_one_letter_code
_entity_poly.pdbx_strand_id
1 'polypeptide(L)'
;MSPQALVAKVRSGEALQGEDFSEMALDGLDLSGGLFSECRFTRSNMTGVQLADSVFERCVFDGAVMDRAQLGKTSFLRSSLRDARMHAARWEGTVVAESDLHGMQAEESVLQEAAFHDCDFGGARFLRASVARTIFNDSRMGNADFGEAVFTTGVFFRSDLKEASFRGASFDNAIFTEADLRGQSFAGQSFERCQFIDARLSDCVFDDARLVQCNFKGAALDGARMRRVHAPQSLFPQADMRRADCRAGVFDQSLWIDAQLTDVDFSDARLEQCVFHRARCERASFARSRLVYADFSYADLRAANFEKALFQRTQMHRSLQTGTRWSDRIGVLDADPELFEAERVAWQRPLRAVRLDRDAHGLMRAQDLPSSHLKDSA
;
A
#
# COMPACT_ATOMS: atom_id res chain seq x y z
N MET A 1 4.65 -12.72 44.51
CA MET A 1 6.11 -12.33 44.45
C MET A 1 6.24 -10.83 44.71
N SER A 2 7.30 -10.31 45.35
CA SER A 2 7.49 -8.83 45.45
C SER A 2 8.12 -8.26 44.18
N PRO A 3 7.93 -6.95 43.88
CA PRO A 3 8.58 -6.31 42.74
C PRO A 3 10.11 -6.44 42.74
N GLN A 4 10.76 -6.35 43.90
CA GLN A 4 12.21 -6.51 44.04
C GLN A 4 12.66 -7.95 43.78
N ALA A 5 11.89 -8.94 44.19
CA ALA A 5 12.16 -10.35 43.88
C ALA A 5 11.99 -10.65 42.41
N LEU A 6 11.01 -10.03 41.74
CA LEU A 6 10.85 -10.11 40.30
C LEU A 6 12.09 -9.58 39.55
N VAL A 7 12.54 -8.36 39.86
CA VAL A 7 13.76 -7.77 39.27
C VAL A 7 14.99 -8.64 39.50
N ALA A 8 15.14 -9.21 40.71
CA ALA A 8 16.26 -10.11 41.03
C ALA A 8 16.26 -11.38 40.16
N LYS A 9 15.11 -12.00 39.94
CA LYS A 9 14.94 -13.17 39.07
C LYS A 9 15.25 -12.84 37.63
N VAL A 10 14.71 -11.73 37.10
CA VAL A 10 15.02 -11.28 35.73
C VAL A 10 16.52 -11.06 35.55
N ARG A 11 17.17 -10.35 36.47
CA ARG A 11 18.62 -10.11 36.41
C ARG A 11 19.47 -11.37 36.51
N SER A 12 18.99 -12.42 37.17
CA SER A 12 19.68 -13.71 37.20
C SER A 12 19.47 -14.55 35.93
N GLY A 13 18.63 -14.08 34.97
CA GLY A 13 18.28 -14.80 33.76
C GLY A 13 17.29 -15.96 34.02
N GLU A 14 16.59 -15.97 35.16
CA GLU A 14 15.57 -16.99 35.47
C GLU A 14 14.36 -16.80 34.60
N ALA A 15 13.93 -17.85 33.86
CA ALA A 15 12.68 -17.86 33.13
C ALA A 15 11.49 -17.95 34.08
N LEU A 16 10.53 -17.07 33.90
CA LEU A 16 9.31 -16.99 34.74
C LEU A 16 8.14 -17.62 33.96
N GLN A 17 7.52 -18.64 34.55
CA GLN A 17 6.42 -19.36 33.91
C GLN A 17 5.20 -19.44 34.80
N GLY A 18 4.01 -19.08 34.24
CA GLY A 18 2.72 -19.19 34.89
C GLY A 18 2.54 -18.28 36.13
N GLU A 19 3.42 -17.31 36.34
CA GLU A 19 3.37 -16.38 37.46
C GLU A 19 2.29 -15.32 37.26
N ASP A 20 1.64 -14.92 38.38
CA ASP A 20 0.61 -13.89 38.39
C ASP A 20 1.13 -12.59 39.02
N PHE A 21 1.22 -11.55 38.18
CA PHE A 21 1.60 -10.18 38.51
C PHE A 21 0.43 -9.22 38.36
N SER A 22 -0.80 -9.71 38.28
CA SER A 22 -1.99 -8.89 38.12
C SER A 22 -2.13 -7.87 39.25
N GLU A 23 -2.55 -6.64 38.87
CA GLU A 23 -2.78 -5.50 39.76
C GLU A 23 -1.54 -5.04 40.56
N MET A 24 -0.34 -5.55 40.21
CA MET A 24 0.90 -5.17 40.90
C MET A 24 1.40 -3.79 40.45
N ALA A 25 2.06 -3.07 41.36
CA ALA A 25 2.82 -1.88 41.08
C ALA A 25 4.23 -2.26 40.60
N LEU A 26 4.44 -2.18 39.29
CA LEU A 26 5.70 -2.51 38.57
C LEU A 26 6.27 -1.27 37.86
N ASP A 27 5.78 -0.08 38.20
CA ASP A 27 6.15 1.17 37.58
C ASP A 27 7.65 1.48 37.70
N GLY A 28 8.26 1.91 36.60
CA GLY A 28 9.67 2.25 36.50
C GLY A 28 10.65 1.10 36.70
N LEU A 29 10.19 -0.14 36.90
CA LEU A 29 11.08 -1.30 37.07
C LEU A 29 11.86 -1.58 35.78
N ASP A 30 13.10 -2.06 35.97
CA ASP A 30 13.92 -2.60 34.92
C ASP A 30 13.78 -4.12 34.87
N LEU A 31 13.00 -4.59 33.87
CA LEU A 31 12.74 -5.98 33.57
C LEU A 31 13.34 -6.40 32.21
N SER A 32 14.35 -5.63 31.76
CA SER A 32 15.04 -5.88 30.49
C SER A 32 15.70 -7.26 30.45
N GLY A 33 15.61 -7.93 29.31
CA GLY A 33 16.11 -9.31 29.11
C GLY A 33 15.27 -10.38 29.80
N GLY A 34 14.09 -10.03 30.35
CA GLY A 34 13.22 -10.96 31.03
C GLY A 34 12.60 -11.99 30.10
N LEU A 35 12.50 -13.24 30.56
CA LEU A 35 11.87 -14.36 29.84
C LEU A 35 10.59 -14.76 30.57
N PHE A 36 9.44 -14.47 29.97
CA PHE A 36 8.12 -14.69 30.56
C PHE A 36 7.29 -15.62 29.68
N SER A 37 6.77 -16.69 30.23
CA SER A 37 5.85 -17.61 29.56
C SER A 37 4.59 -17.80 30.38
N GLU A 38 3.43 -17.65 29.75
CA GLU A 38 2.11 -17.86 30.39
C GLU A 38 1.87 -16.99 31.63
N CYS A 39 2.60 -15.89 31.80
CA CYS A 39 2.49 -14.97 32.93
C CYS A 39 1.32 -13.98 32.75
N ARG A 40 0.77 -13.50 33.89
CA ARG A 40 -0.32 -12.53 33.90
C ARG A 40 0.15 -11.20 34.45
N PHE A 41 -0.15 -10.12 33.73
CA PHE A 41 0.10 -8.73 34.09
C PHE A 41 -1.21 -7.92 34.02
N THR A 42 -2.36 -8.59 34.17
CA THR A 42 -3.68 -7.96 34.04
C THR A 42 -3.83 -6.80 35.00
N ARG A 43 -4.16 -5.59 34.47
CA ARG A 43 -4.35 -4.36 35.27
C ARG A 43 -3.14 -3.95 36.12
N SER A 44 -1.95 -4.50 35.88
CA SER A 44 -0.75 -4.04 36.58
C SER A 44 -0.37 -2.62 36.17
N ASN A 45 0.24 -1.87 37.08
CA ASN A 45 0.85 -0.59 36.78
C ASN A 45 2.31 -0.81 36.36
N MET A 46 2.58 -0.71 35.07
CA MET A 46 3.91 -0.83 34.41
C MET A 46 4.33 0.50 33.78
N THR A 47 3.87 1.63 34.30
CA THR A 47 4.20 2.95 33.79
C THR A 47 5.72 3.15 33.75
N GLY A 48 6.29 3.47 32.59
CA GLY A 48 7.73 3.71 32.42
C GLY A 48 8.61 2.48 32.60
N VAL A 49 8.05 1.27 32.61
CA VAL A 49 8.79 0.01 32.72
C VAL A 49 9.83 -0.11 31.60
N GLN A 50 11.00 -0.67 31.90
CA GLN A 50 12.03 -1.02 30.93
C GLN A 50 11.87 -2.51 30.58
N LEU A 51 11.61 -2.82 29.31
CA LEU A 51 11.40 -4.18 28.81
C LEU A 51 12.34 -4.52 27.64
N ALA A 52 13.42 -3.75 27.47
CA ALA A 52 14.32 -3.99 26.36
C ALA A 52 14.82 -5.44 26.31
N ASP A 53 14.85 -6.03 25.10
CA ASP A 53 15.30 -7.41 24.85
C ASP A 53 14.50 -8.49 25.63
N SER A 54 13.31 -8.18 26.13
CA SER A 54 12.47 -9.15 26.87
C SER A 54 11.60 -9.97 25.92
N VAL A 55 11.24 -11.18 26.34
CA VAL A 55 10.34 -12.09 25.60
C VAL A 55 9.14 -12.44 26.44
N PHE A 56 7.94 -12.25 25.87
CA PHE A 56 6.66 -12.60 26.46
C PHE A 56 5.95 -13.59 25.53
N GLU A 57 5.81 -14.84 25.95
CA GLU A 57 5.08 -15.87 25.22
C GLU A 57 3.80 -16.23 25.98
N ARG A 58 2.64 -16.16 25.30
CA ARG A 58 1.31 -16.42 25.88
C ARG A 58 1.02 -15.65 27.16
N CYS A 59 1.55 -14.45 27.27
CA CYS A 59 1.32 -13.57 28.42
C CYS A 59 0.08 -12.70 28.25
N VAL A 60 -0.52 -12.27 29.37
CA VAL A 60 -1.75 -11.48 29.39
C VAL A 60 -1.48 -10.14 30.06
N PHE A 61 -1.65 -9.04 29.29
CA PHE A 61 -1.49 -7.65 29.73
C PHE A 61 -2.82 -6.88 29.69
N ASP A 62 -3.95 -7.57 29.75
CA ASP A 62 -5.27 -6.96 29.58
C ASP A 62 -5.50 -5.84 30.59
N GLY A 63 -5.75 -4.63 30.09
CA GLY A 63 -5.92 -3.44 30.90
C GLY A 63 -4.68 -2.99 31.68
N ALA A 64 -3.51 -3.53 31.42
CA ALA A 64 -2.26 -3.06 32.03
C ALA A 64 -1.96 -1.60 31.64
N VAL A 65 -1.39 -0.84 32.56
CA VAL A 65 -0.95 0.53 32.35
C VAL A 65 0.53 0.54 32.01
N MET A 66 0.87 0.70 30.75
CA MET A 66 2.24 0.67 30.21
C MET A 66 2.61 2.03 29.58
N ASP A 67 2.03 3.12 30.09
CA ASP A 67 2.34 4.47 29.60
C ASP A 67 3.85 4.72 29.67
N ARG A 68 4.44 5.25 28.60
CA ARG A 68 5.87 5.51 28.46
C ARG A 68 6.80 4.30 28.62
N ALA A 69 6.27 3.08 28.49
CA ALA A 69 7.08 1.87 28.50
C ALA A 69 8.15 1.89 27.39
N GLN A 70 9.32 1.33 27.71
CA GLN A 70 10.45 1.20 26.78
C GLN A 70 10.51 -0.26 26.30
N LEU A 71 10.09 -0.50 25.06
CA LEU A 71 9.92 -1.84 24.48
C LEU A 71 11.03 -2.15 23.44
N GLY A 72 12.22 -1.60 23.62
CA GLY A 72 13.29 -1.80 22.66
C GLY A 72 13.58 -3.28 22.42
N LYS A 73 13.38 -3.79 21.20
CA LYS A 73 13.58 -5.21 20.81
C LYS A 73 12.80 -6.22 21.65
N THR A 74 11.74 -5.79 22.31
CA THR A 74 10.83 -6.69 23.05
C THR A 74 10.07 -7.58 22.08
N SER A 75 9.81 -8.82 22.45
CA SER A 75 8.97 -9.75 21.69
C SER A 75 7.71 -10.12 22.46
N PHE A 76 6.55 -9.95 21.83
CA PHE A 76 5.25 -10.45 22.32
C PHE A 76 4.75 -11.49 21.33
N LEU A 77 4.65 -12.75 21.79
CA LEU A 77 4.23 -13.89 20.97
C LEU A 77 2.96 -14.50 21.56
N ARG A 78 1.90 -14.62 20.76
CA ARG A 78 0.62 -15.20 21.18
C ARG A 78 0.08 -14.59 22.49
N SER A 79 0.33 -13.31 22.69
CA SER A 79 0.03 -12.60 23.91
C SER A 79 -1.19 -11.69 23.74
N SER A 80 -1.85 -11.35 24.87
CA SER A 80 -2.98 -10.44 24.88
C SER A 80 -2.57 -9.11 25.51
N LEU A 81 -2.82 -8.01 24.79
CA LEU A 81 -2.63 -6.63 25.21
C LEU A 81 -3.97 -5.85 25.11
N ARG A 82 -5.10 -6.57 25.29
CA ARG A 82 -6.44 -5.97 25.17
C ARG A 82 -6.60 -4.82 26.15
N ASP A 83 -7.11 -3.70 25.64
CA ASP A 83 -7.36 -2.49 26.43
C ASP A 83 -6.14 -1.97 27.22
N ALA A 84 -4.92 -2.46 26.92
CA ALA A 84 -3.70 -1.96 27.54
C ALA A 84 -3.48 -0.49 27.19
N ARG A 85 -3.06 0.30 28.20
CA ARG A 85 -2.70 1.71 28.00
C ARG A 85 -1.20 1.81 27.77
N MET A 86 -0.84 2.37 26.61
CA MET A 86 0.55 2.48 26.15
C MET A 86 0.83 3.89 25.62
N HIS A 87 0.20 4.91 26.20
CA HIS A 87 0.40 6.29 25.78
C HIS A 87 1.88 6.67 25.83
N ALA A 88 2.37 7.26 24.72
CA ALA A 88 3.76 7.66 24.54
C ALA A 88 4.80 6.53 24.75
N ALA A 89 4.41 5.26 24.58
CA ALA A 89 5.33 4.13 24.63
C ALA A 89 6.30 4.12 23.44
N ARG A 90 7.49 3.54 23.61
CA ARG A 90 8.53 3.42 22.59
C ARG A 90 8.69 1.97 22.15
N TRP A 91 8.46 1.72 20.85
CA TRP A 91 8.45 0.38 20.22
C TRP A 91 9.64 0.23 19.24
N GLU A 92 10.84 0.46 19.70
CA GLU A 92 12.01 0.38 18.84
C GLU A 92 12.43 -1.08 18.57
N GLY A 93 12.28 -1.54 17.33
CA GLY A 93 12.60 -2.93 16.96
C GLY A 93 11.72 -3.99 17.64
N THR A 94 10.59 -3.59 18.21
CA THR A 94 9.65 -4.50 18.90
C THR A 94 9.00 -5.45 17.89
N VAL A 95 8.86 -6.73 18.26
CA VAL A 95 8.18 -7.73 17.48
C VAL A 95 6.91 -8.20 18.19
N VAL A 96 5.78 -8.15 17.53
CA VAL A 96 4.50 -8.65 18.04
C VAL A 96 3.91 -9.62 17.03
N ALA A 97 3.67 -10.86 17.41
CA ALA A 97 3.15 -11.86 16.51
C ALA A 97 1.99 -12.66 17.13
N GLU A 98 1.00 -12.98 16.29
CA GLU A 98 -0.17 -13.80 16.65
C GLU A 98 -0.86 -13.30 17.94
N SER A 99 -0.93 -11.96 18.11
CA SER A 99 -1.30 -11.34 19.40
C SER A 99 -2.55 -10.45 19.27
N ASP A 100 -3.26 -10.32 20.37
CA ASP A 100 -4.50 -9.55 20.47
C ASP A 100 -4.22 -8.17 21.10
N LEU A 101 -4.37 -7.11 20.28
CA LEU A 101 -4.17 -5.71 20.68
C LEU A 101 -5.51 -4.93 20.63
N HIS A 102 -6.63 -5.63 20.71
CA HIS A 102 -7.96 -5.01 20.62
C HIS A 102 -8.15 -3.95 21.71
N GLY A 103 -8.61 -2.75 21.31
CA GLY A 103 -8.86 -1.64 22.23
C GLY A 103 -7.62 -1.01 22.86
N MET A 104 -6.39 -1.42 22.47
CA MET A 104 -5.15 -0.86 22.99
C MET A 104 -5.08 0.65 22.75
N GLN A 105 -4.63 1.42 23.74
CA GLN A 105 -4.51 2.87 23.72
C GLN A 105 -3.04 3.26 23.60
N ALA A 106 -2.56 3.53 22.40
CA ALA A 106 -1.17 3.82 22.06
C ALA A 106 -0.99 5.21 21.45
N GLU A 107 -1.78 6.18 21.93
CA GLU A 107 -1.68 7.57 21.45
C GLU A 107 -0.28 8.13 21.71
N GLU A 108 0.22 8.93 20.77
CA GLU A 108 1.54 9.59 20.82
C GLU A 108 2.73 8.62 20.93
N SER A 109 2.50 7.33 20.72
CA SER A 109 3.56 6.32 20.70
C SER A 109 4.53 6.52 19.54
N VAL A 110 5.77 6.09 19.76
CA VAL A 110 6.81 6.07 18.73
C VAL A 110 7.09 4.63 18.32
N LEU A 111 6.69 4.28 17.11
CA LEU A 111 6.93 2.97 16.50
C LEU A 111 8.07 3.12 15.48
N GLN A 112 9.23 2.61 15.81
CA GLN A 112 10.38 2.63 14.93
C GLN A 112 10.90 1.21 14.71
N GLU A 113 10.95 0.77 13.45
CA GLU A 113 11.40 -0.59 13.08
C GLU A 113 10.61 -1.70 13.80
N ALA A 114 9.40 -1.40 14.27
CA ALA A 114 8.53 -2.39 14.89
C ALA A 114 7.90 -3.30 13.82
N ALA A 115 7.62 -4.55 14.20
CA ALA A 115 6.98 -5.52 13.32
C ALA A 115 5.79 -6.18 14.02
N PHE A 116 4.64 -6.12 13.36
CA PHE A 116 3.39 -6.76 13.78
C PHE A 116 2.98 -7.78 12.72
N HIS A 117 2.80 -9.02 13.11
CA HIS A 117 2.41 -10.11 12.22
C HIS A 117 1.21 -10.86 12.78
N ASP A 118 0.15 -11.01 11.96
CA ASP A 118 -1.11 -11.68 12.32
C ASP A 118 -1.68 -11.18 13.67
N CYS A 119 -1.78 -9.85 13.77
CA CYS A 119 -2.27 -9.18 14.98
C CYS A 119 -3.69 -8.63 14.79
N ASP A 120 -4.45 -8.58 15.89
CA ASP A 120 -5.76 -7.95 15.94
C ASP A 120 -5.68 -6.59 16.64
N PHE A 121 -5.85 -5.50 15.86
CA PHE A 121 -5.88 -4.11 16.34
C PHE A 121 -7.30 -3.56 16.44
N GLY A 122 -8.32 -4.41 16.49
CA GLY A 122 -9.71 -3.94 16.53
C GLY A 122 -9.93 -2.85 17.56
N GLY A 123 -10.34 -1.64 17.15
CA GLY A 123 -10.55 -0.50 18.04
C GLY A 123 -9.31 0.08 18.71
N ALA A 124 -8.09 -0.35 18.35
CA ALA A 124 -6.85 0.21 18.89
C ALA A 124 -6.68 1.68 18.49
N ARG A 125 -6.04 2.49 19.35
CA ARG A 125 -5.89 3.93 19.14
C ARG A 125 -4.42 4.32 19.06
N PHE A 126 -4.03 4.85 17.89
CA PHE A 126 -2.69 5.36 17.57
C PHE A 126 -2.72 6.86 17.21
N LEU A 127 -3.65 7.60 17.79
CA LEU A 127 -3.80 9.03 17.51
C LEU A 127 -2.47 9.76 17.72
N ARG A 128 -2.03 10.53 16.72
CA ARG A 128 -0.76 11.26 16.71
C ARG A 128 0.49 10.40 16.91
N ALA A 129 0.41 9.10 16.64
CA ALA A 129 1.59 8.23 16.70
C ALA A 129 2.59 8.58 15.58
N SER A 130 3.87 8.38 15.88
CA SER A 130 4.96 8.43 14.88
C SER A 130 5.33 7.01 14.47
N VAL A 131 5.12 6.67 13.20
CA VAL A 131 5.31 5.32 12.66
C VAL A 131 6.38 5.35 11.58
N ALA A 132 7.57 4.86 11.90
CA ALA A 132 8.71 4.88 10.99
C ALA A 132 9.27 3.47 10.75
N ARG A 133 9.43 3.07 9.49
CA ARG A 133 9.94 1.74 9.08
C ARG A 133 9.26 0.56 9.80
N THR A 134 7.98 0.72 10.14
CA THR A 134 7.18 -0.25 10.89
C THR A 134 6.35 -1.09 9.93
N ILE A 135 6.25 -2.37 10.21
CA ILE A 135 5.56 -3.35 9.36
C ILE A 135 4.32 -3.86 10.09
N PHE A 136 3.17 -3.77 9.41
CA PHE A 136 1.91 -4.41 9.78
C PHE A 136 1.59 -5.43 8.69
N ASN A 137 1.77 -6.70 8.99
CA ASN A 137 1.61 -7.79 8.05
C ASN A 137 0.44 -8.68 8.45
N ASP A 138 -0.45 -9.03 7.50
CA ASP A 138 -1.59 -9.93 7.70
C ASP A 138 -2.50 -9.55 8.90
N SER A 139 -2.55 -8.26 9.26
CA SER A 139 -3.21 -7.80 10.50
C SER A 139 -4.60 -7.24 10.24
N ARG A 140 -5.49 -7.36 11.23
CA ARG A 140 -6.85 -6.82 11.21
C ARG A 140 -6.89 -5.50 11.98
N MET A 141 -7.42 -4.44 11.35
CA MET A 141 -7.45 -3.08 11.92
C MET A 141 -8.87 -2.50 11.96
N GLY A 142 -9.88 -3.35 12.21
CA GLY A 142 -11.27 -2.92 12.30
C GLY A 142 -11.44 -1.84 13.35
N ASN A 143 -11.94 -0.65 12.96
CA ASN A 143 -12.11 0.53 13.82
C ASN A 143 -10.83 1.02 14.52
N ALA A 144 -9.64 0.62 14.08
CA ALA A 144 -8.40 1.20 14.60
C ALA A 144 -8.30 2.68 14.21
N ASP A 145 -7.84 3.54 15.12
CA ASP A 145 -7.73 4.99 14.89
C ASP A 145 -6.27 5.44 14.80
N PHE A 146 -5.84 5.76 13.58
CA PHE A 146 -4.54 6.36 13.25
C PHE A 146 -4.66 7.86 12.95
N GLY A 147 -5.66 8.53 13.51
CA GLY A 147 -5.88 9.96 13.28
C GLY A 147 -4.63 10.78 13.58
N GLU A 148 -4.29 11.73 12.70
CA GLU A 148 -3.12 12.61 12.81
C GLU A 148 -1.76 11.86 12.95
N ALA A 149 -1.71 10.55 12.72
CA ALA A 149 -0.45 9.81 12.75
C ALA A 149 0.44 10.14 11.56
N VAL A 150 1.75 10.05 11.76
CA VAL A 150 2.76 10.30 10.73
C VAL A 150 3.43 9.00 10.34
N PHE A 151 3.23 8.57 9.08
CA PHE A 151 3.83 7.36 8.54
C PHE A 151 5.00 7.70 7.63
N THR A 152 6.20 7.25 8.00
CA THR A 152 7.39 7.32 7.17
C THR A 152 7.88 5.89 6.89
N THR A 153 7.69 5.42 5.66
CA THR A 153 8.02 4.04 5.27
C THR A 153 7.26 2.99 6.12
N GLY A 154 5.98 3.25 6.41
CA GLY A 154 5.08 2.27 7.05
C GLY A 154 4.62 1.22 6.02
N VAL A 155 4.55 -0.05 6.41
CA VAL A 155 4.15 -1.15 5.54
C VAL A 155 2.88 -1.83 6.06
N PHE A 156 1.83 -1.89 5.23
CA PHE A 156 0.56 -2.54 5.51
C PHE A 156 0.33 -3.68 4.50
N PHE A 157 1.15 -4.71 4.56
CA PHE A 157 1.07 -5.83 3.62
C PHE A 157 -0.09 -6.75 3.98
N ARG A 158 -1.02 -6.99 3.03
CA ARG A 158 -2.21 -7.84 3.17
C ARG A 158 -3.09 -7.56 4.40
N SER A 159 -3.02 -6.35 4.93
CA SER A 159 -3.81 -5.97 6.12
C SER A 159 -5.22 -5.52 5.76
N ASP A 160 -6.20 -5.82 6.63
CA ASP A 160 -7.58 -5.34 6.50
C ASP A 160 -7.73 -3.98 7.16
N LEU A 161 -7.86 -2.95 6.32
CA LEU A 161 -7.92 -1.54 6.70
C LEU A 161 -9.28 -0.88 6.41
N LYS A 162 -10.31 -1.66 6.03
CA LYS A 162 -11.59 -1.11 5.56
C LYS A 162 -12.28 -0.18 6.57
N GLU A 163 -12.16 -0.48 7.84
CA GLU A 163 -12.80 0.28 8.91
C GLU A 163 -11.80 1.11 9.74
N ALA A 164 -10.52 1.11 9.38
CA ALA A 164 -9.52 1.92 10.04
C ALA A 164 -9.73 3.41 9.75
N SER A 165 -9.44 4.27 10.73
CA SER A 165 -9.48 5.73 10.56
C SER A 165 -8.06 6.27 10.34
N PHE A 166 -7.87 7.00 9.24
CA PHE A 166 -6.62 7.71 8.93
C PHE A 166 -6.83 9.23 8.84
N ARG A 167 -7.84 9.75 9.52
CA ARG A 167 -8.21 11.16 9.44
C ARG A 167 -7.04 12.08 9.83
N GLY A 168 -6.58 12.92 8.89
CA GLY A 168 -5.46 13.83 9.12
C GLY A 168 -4.09 13.16 9.19
N ALA A 169 -4.00 11.86 8.95
CA ALA A 169 -2.72 11.17 8.85
C ALA A 169 -1.94 11.62 7.60
N SER A 170 -0.62 11.54 7.66
CA SER A 170 0.27 11.80 6.54
C SER A 170 1.11 10.56 6.21
N PHE A 171 1.36 10.36 4.90
CA PHE A 171 2.05 9.18 4.40
C PHE A 171 3.19 9.59 3.45
N ASP A 172 4.41 9.24 3.80
CA ASP A 172 5.58 9.35 2.94
C ASP A 172 6.23 7.97 2.76
N ASN A 173 6.39 7.53 1.51
CA ASN A 173 6.91 6.21 1.14
C ASN A 173 6.17 5.02 1.82
N ALA A 174 4.90 5.17 2.17
CA ALA A 174 4.11 4.09 2.77
C ALA A 174 3.75 3.02 1.72
N ILE A 175 3.65 1.77 2.16
CA ILE A 175 3.39 0.60 1.32
C ILE A 175 2.09 -0.07 1.76
N PHE A 176 1.12 -0.15 0.83
CA PHE A 176 -0.20 -0.76 0.99
C PHE A 176 -0.39 -1.95 0.04
N THR A 177 0.69 -2.71 -0.22
CA THR A 177 0.64 -3.84 -1.16
C THR A 177 -0.36 -4.90 -0.69
N GLU A 178 -1.29 -5.28 -1.57
CA GLU A 178 -2.36 -6.25 -1.31
C GLU A 178 -3.28 -5.89 -0.12
N ALA A 179 -3.20 -4.68 0.42
CA ALA A 179 -4.04 -4.22 1.52
C ALA A 179 -5.51 -4.02 1.08
N ASP A 180 -6.45 -4.25 1.98
CA ASP A 180 -7.88 -4.01 1.74
C ASP A 180 -8.30 -2.67 2.35
N LEU A 181 -8.50 -1.68 1.48
CA LEU A 181 -8.85 -0.30 1.81
C LEU A 181 -10.23 0.09 1.25
N ARG A 182 -11.02 -0.88 0.76
CA ARG A 182 -12.28 -0.61 0.07
C ARG A 182 -13.22 0.31 0.86
N GLY A 183 -13.79 1.28 0.15
CA GLY A 183 -14.72 2.24 0.73
C GLY A 183 -14.11 3.31 1.62
N GLN A 184 -12.79 3.31 1.81
CA GLN A 184 -12.08 4.31 2.62
C GLN A 184 -12.19 5.73 2.03
N SER A 185 -12.18 6.74 2.92
CA SER A 185 -12.13 8.14 2.53
C SER A 185 -10.77 8.76 2.86
N PHE A 186 -10.06 9.12 1.81
CA PHE A 186 -8.78 9.84 1.84
C PHE A 186 -8.93 11.25 1.26
N ALA A 187 -10.14 11.81 1.31
CA ALA A 187 -10.40 13.13 0.76
C ALA A 187 -9.48 14.20 1.39
N GLY A 188 -8.79 14.97 0.55
CA GLY A 188 -7.86 16.03 0.97
C GLY A 188 -6.57 15.53 1.63
N GLN A 189 -6.32 14.21 1.72
CA GLN A 189 -5.10 13.68 2.33
C GLN A 189 -3.91 13.69 1.37
N SER A 190 -2.70 13.60 1.94
CA SER A 190 -1.45 13.59 1.18
C SER A 190 -0.74 12.25 1.27
N PHE A 191 -0.39 11.72 0.09
CA PHE A 191 0.44 10.54 -0.10
C PHE A 191 1.57 10.91 -1.05
N GLU A 192 2.81 10.73 -0.63
CA GLU A 192 3.96 10.95 -1.48
C GLU A 192 4.76 9.65 -1.63
N ARG A 193 5.06 9.28 -2.88
CA ARG A 193 5.84 8.08 -3.22
C ARG A 193 5.29 6.76 -2.62
N CYS A 194 3.98 6.73 -2.32
CA CYS A 194 3.33 5.56 -1.71
C CYS A 194 3.06 4.45 -2.74
N GLN A 195 3.07 3.19 -2.28
CA GLN A 195 2.85 2.00 -3.08
C GLN A 195 1.49 1.37 -2.73
N PHE A 196 0.60 1.29 -3.72
CA PHE A 196 -0.71 0.65 -3.63
C PHE A 196 -0.79 -0.55 -4.58
N ILE A 197 0.35 -1.28 -4.75
CA ILE A 197 0.45 -2.39 -5.70
C ILE A 197 -0.53 -3.48 -5.29
N ASP A 198 -1.40 -3.90 -6.25
CA ASP A 198 -2.42 -4.93 -6.07
C ASP A 198 -3.37 -4.65 -4.88
N ALA A 199 -3.45 -3.40 -4.39
CA ALA A 199 -4.33 -3.00 -3.30
C ALA A 199 -5.80 -2.98 -3.75
N ARG A 200 -6.71 -3.26 -2.81
CA ARG A 200 -8.15 -3.21 -3.02
C ARG A 200 -8.68 -1.85 -2.57
N LEU A 201 -8.99 -0.99 -3.54
CA LEU A 201 -9.36 0.41 -3.38
C LEU A 201 -10.72 0.73 -4.02
N SER A 202 -11.54 -0.29 -4.29
CA SER A 202 -12.86 -0.07 -4.88
C SER A 202 -13.69 0.88 -4.01
N ASP A 203 -14.41 1.80 -4.65
CA ASP A 203 -15.26 2.81 -4.02
C ASP A 203 -14.53 3.77 -3.04
N CYS A 204 -13.19 3.78 -3.04
CA CYS A 204 -12.43 4.76 -2.24
C CYS A 204 -12.67 6.19 -2.70
N VAL A 205 -12.56 7.14 -1.76
CA VAL A 205 -12.70 8.57 -2.02
C VAL A 205 -11.36 9.26 -1.87
N PHE A 206 -10.81 9.74 -2.98
CA PHE A 206 -9.58 10.54 -3.06
C PHE A 206 -9.85 11.97 -3.54
N ASP A 207 -11.09 12.47 -3.38
CA ASP A 207 -11.42 13.84 -3.81
C ASP A 207 -10.45 14.84 -3.15
N ASP A 208 -9.88 15.76 -3.95
CA ASP A 208 -8.90 16.76 -3.51
C ASP A 208 -7.61 16.20 -2.88
N ALA A 209 -7.38 14.89 -2.94
CA ALA A 209 -6.18 14.28 -2.38
C ALA A 209 -4.92 14.61 -3.21
N ARG A 210 -3.75 14.56 -2.56
CA ARG A 210 -2.44 14.68 -3.19
C ARG A 210 -1.77 13.28 -3.26
N LEU A 211 -1.59 12.76 -4.48
CA LEU A 211 -1.08 11.42 -4.75
C LEU A 211 0.18 11.49 -5.65
N VAL A 212 1.22 12.21 -5.20
CA VAL A 212 2.39 12.50 -6.02
C VAL A 212 3.32 11.30 -6.09
N GLN A 213 3.69 10.88 -7.32
CA GLN A 213 4.60 9.76 -7.55
C GLN A 213 4.16 8.45 -6.88
N CYS A 214 2.85 8.26 -6.71
CA CYS A 214 2.30 7.02 -6.16
C CYS A 214 2.20 5.92 -7.21
N ASN A 215 2.28 4.67 -6.79
CA ASN A 215 2.21 3.51 -7.67
C ASN A 215 0.97 2.66 -7.35
N PHE A 216 0.04 2.60 -8.31
CA PHE A 216 -1.21 1.85 -8.25
C PHE A 216 -1.20 0.64 -9.22
N LYS A 217 -0.02 0.07 -9.51
CA LYS A 217 0.06 -1.09 -10.40
C LYS A 217 -0.86 -2.21 -9.92
N GLY A 218 -1.75 -2.68 -10.82
CA GLY A 218 -2.68 -3.78 -10.53
C GLY A 218 -3.77 -3.45 -9.49
N ALA A 219 -3.81 -2.23 -8.95
CA ALA A 219 -4.78 -1.86 -7.92
C ALA A 219 -6.23 -1.90 -8.45
N ALA A 220 -7.16 -2.36 -7.61
CA ALA A 220 -8.60 -2.33 -7.89
C ALA A 220 -9.17 -1.01 -7.38
N LEU A 221 -9.42 -0.06 -8.30
CA LEU A 221 -9.94 1.29 -8.07
C LEU A 221 -11.33 1.48 -8.73
N ASP A 222 -12.04 0.40 -9.03
CA ASP A 222 -13.34 0.49 -9.69
C ASP A 222 -14.34 1.29 -8.82
N GLY A 223 -15.04 2.23 -9.46
CA GLY A 223 -15.95 3.14 -8.76
C GLY A 223 -15.28 4.19 -7.87
N ALA A 224 -13.95 4.26 -7.80
CA ALA A 224 -13.24 5.24 -6.97
C ALA A 224 -13.56 6.68 -7.39
N ARG A 225 -13.63 7.59 -6.42
CA ARG A 225 -13.78 9.02 -6.63
C ARG A 225 -12.44 9.72 -6.46
N MET A 226 -11.98 10.38 -7.52
CA MET A 226 -10.68 11.06 -7.57
C MET A 226 -10.84 12.49 -8.14
N ARG A 227 -11.93 13.15 -7.81
CA ARG A 227 -12.21 14.51 -8.30
C ARG A 227 -11.18 15.49 -7.79
N ARG A 228 -10.66 16.35 -8.69
CA ARG A 228 -9.65 17.37 -8.36
C ARG A 228 -8.41 16.81 -7.66
N VAL A 229 -8.17 15.50 -7.78
CA VAL A 229 -6.96 14.86 -7.25
C VAL A 229 -5.71 15.48 -7.90
N HIS A 230 -4.63 15.58 -7.14
CA HIS A 230 -3.33 15.98 -7.64
C HIS A 230 -2.37 14.78 -7.63
N ALA A 231 -2.27 14.08 -8.76
CA ALA A 231 -1.55 12.81 -8.92
C ALA A 231 -0.51 12.84 -10.07
N PRO A 232 0.35 13.89 -10.18
CA PRO A 232 1.34 13.91 -11.23
C PRO A 232 2.38 12.80 -11.03
N GLN A 233 2.92 12.28 -12.15
CA GLN A 233 3.98 11.28 -12.20
C GLN A 233 3.60 9.97 -11.46
N SER A 234 2.30 9.69 -11.35
CA SER A 234 1.81 8.47 -10.70
C SER A 234 1.62 7.34 -11.71
N LEU A 235 1.72 6.11 -11.23
CA LEU A 235 1.74 4.91 -12.04
C LEU A 235 0.45 4.10 -11.83
N PHE A 236 -0.30 3.85 -12.90
CA PHE A 236 -1.53 3.07 -12.91
C PHE A 236 -1.47 1.88 -13.90
N PRO A 237 -0.32 1.22 -14.14
CA PRO A 237 -0.27 0.12 -15.08
C PRO A 237 -1.13 -1.04 -14.57
N GLN A 238 -1.97 -1.58 -15.48
CA GLN A 238 -2.87 -2.70 -15.19
C GLN A 238 -3.91 -2.41 -14.09
N ALA A 239 -4.04 -1.16 -13.61
CA ALA A 239 -5.04 -0.79 -12.62
C ALA A 239 -6.46 -0.95 -13.18
N ASP A 240 -7.38 -1.43 -12.36
CA ASP A 240 -8.81 -1.46 -12.69
C ASP A 240 -9.50 -0.21 -12.13
N MET A 241 -9.78 0.74 -13.01
CA MET A 241 -10.43 2.01 -12.66
C MET A 241 -11.81 2.15 -13.31
N ARG A 242 -12.43 1.06 -13.70
CA ARG A 242 -13.74 1.12 -14.36
C ARG A 242 -14.71 1.97 -13.54
N ARG A 243 -15.44 2.86 -14.22
CA ARG A 243 -16.43 3.77 -13.62
C ARG A 243 -15.85 4.78 -12.58
N ALA A 244 -14.54 4.91 -12.48
CA ALA A 244 -13.95 5.90 -11.59
C ALA A 244 -14.26 7.33 -12.05
N ASP A 245 -14.39 8.25 -11.09
CA ASP A 245 -14.65 9.66 -11.34
C ASP A 245 -13.36 10.48 -11.11
N CYS A 246 -12.66 10.80 -12.19
CA CYS A 246 -11.38 11.51 -12.21
C CYS A 246 -11.54 12.97 -12.68
N ARG A 247 -12.74 13.54 -12.61
CA ARG A 247 -13.03 14.88 -13.13
C ARG A 247 -12.18 15.97 -12.50
N ALA A 248 -11.68 16.87 -13.35
CA ALA A 248 -10.83 17.99 -12.96
C ALA A 248 -9.54 17.58 -12.20
N GLY A 249 -9.15 16.32 -12.25
CA GLY A 249 -7.90 15.81 -11.69
C GLY A 249 -6.67 16.25 -12.48
N VAL A 250 -5.52 16.28 -11.84
CA VAL A 250 -4.20 16.56 -12.43
C VAL A 250 -3.37 15.29 -12.39
N PHE A 251 -3.12 14.70 -13.56
CA PHE A 251 -2.41 13.43 -13.70
C PHE A 251 -1.17 13.56 -14.64
N ASP A 252 -0.66 14.77 -14.82
CA ASP A 252 0.43 15.00 -15.76
C ASP A 252 1.59 14.01 -15.59
N GLN A 253 2.13 13.51 -16.70
CA GLN A 253 3.23 12.55 -16.74
C GLN A 253 2.93 11.18 -16.09
N SER A 254 1.67 10.81 -15.96
CA SER A 254 1.25 9.53 -15.37
C SER A 254 1.18 8.41 -16.43
N LEU A 255 1.41 7.17 -15.99
CA LEU A 255 1.40 5.99 -16.85
C LEU A 255 0.15 5.13 -16.60
N TRP A 256 -0.59 4.82 -17.70
CA TRP A 256 -1.84 4.06 -17.70
C TRP A 256 -1.74 2.81 -18.58
N ILE A 257 -0.55 2.21 -18.68
CA ILE A 257 -0.27 1.09 -19.57
C ILE A 257 -1.13 -0.11 -19.19
N ASP A 258 -1.88 -0.66 -20.16
CA ASP A 258 -2.79 -1.81 -19.96
C ASP A 258 -3.90 -1.59 -18.90
N ALA A 259 -4.16 -0.34 -18.48
CA ALA A 259 -5.17 -0.02 -17.49
C ALA A 259 -6.60 -0.26 -18.01
N GLN A 260 -7.52 -0.65 -17.12
CA GLN A 260 -8.94 -0.81 -17.39
C GLN A 260 -9.65 0.52 -17.06
N LEU A 261 -9.96 1.31 -18.08
CA LEU A 261 -10.51 2.66 -17.97
C LEU A 261 -11.92 2.75 -18.58
N THR A 262 -12.61 1.63 -18.72
CA THR A 262 -13.97 1.61 -19.29
C THR A 262 -14.92 2.44 -18.42
N ASP A 263 -15.67 3.35 -19.05
CA ASP A 263 -16.60 4.27 -18.39
C ASP A 263 -15.97 5.24 -17.35
N VAL A 264 -14.65 5.47 -17.37
CA VAL A 264 -13.99 6.46 -16.51
C VAL A 264 -14.34 7.88 -16.99
N ASP A 265 -14.53 8.81 -16.05
CA ASP A 265 -14.73 10.22 -16.35
C ASP A 265 -13.49 11.06 -16.03
N PHE A 266 -12.71 11.43 -17.06
CA PHE A 266 -11.59 12.36 -17.03
C PHE A 266 -11.98 13.76 -17.54
N SER A 267 -13.26 14.10 -17.55
CA SER A 267 -13.69 15.41 -18.03
C SER A 267 -13.02 16.52 -17.23
N ASP A 268 -12.59 17.58 -17.93
CA ASP A 268 -11.88 18.73 -17.35
C ASP A 268 -10.50 18.40 -16.73
N ALA A 269 -10.00 17.16 -16.87
CA ALA A 269 -8.73 16.75 -16.28
C ALA A 269 -7.51 17.27 -17.06
N ARG A 270 -6.36 17.39 -16.38
CA ARG A 270 -5.04 17.58 -16.97
C ARG A 270 -4.34 16.22 -17.09
N LEU A 271 -3.97 15.89 -18.32
CA LEU A 271 -3.39 14.60 -18.70
C LEU A 271 -2.19 14.82 -19.63
N GLU A 272 -1.42 15.89 -19.39
CA GLU A 272 -0.29 16.26 -20.22
C GLU A 272 0.83 15.21 -20.10
N GLN A 273 1.37 14.77 -21.24
CA GLN A 273 2.44 13.77 -21.31
C GLN A 273 2.06 12.41 -20.64
N CYS A 274 0.77 12.11 -20.53
CA CYS A 274 0.33 10.81 -20.04
C CYS A 274 0.47 9.72 -21.09
N VAL A 275 0.76 8.47 -20.67
CA VAL A 275 0.87 7.32 -21.54
C VAL A 275 -0.26 6.33 -21.31
N PHE A 276 -1.12 6.14 -22.30
CA PHE A 276 -2.28 5.23 -22.29
C PHE A 276 -2.09 4.01 -23.19
N HIS A 277 -0.85 3.54 -23.35
CA HIS A 277 -0.56 2.41 -24.24
C HIS A 277 -1.41 1.18 -23.86
N ARG A 278 -2.15 0.65 -24.83
CA ARG A 278 -3.04 -0.52 -24.69
C ARG A 278 -4.10 -0.38 -23.58
N ALA A 279 -4.35 0.85 -23.11
CA ALA A 279 -5.41 1.08 -22.13
C ALA A 279 -6.79 0.82 -22.75
N ARG A 280 -7.71 0.27 -21.96
CA ARG A 280 -9.10 0.04 -22.36
C ARG A 280 -9.95 1.21 -21.91
N CYS A 281 -10.17 2.16 -22.82
CA CYS A 281 -10.88 3.41 -22.59
C CYS A 281 -12.28 3.42 -23.23
N GLU A 282 -12.90 2.26 -23.42
CA GLU A 282 -14.24 2.21 -24.03
C GLU A 282 -15.21 3.07 -23.22
N ARG A 283 -15.93 3.95 -23.92
CA ARG A 283 -16.89 4.90 -23.35
C ARG A 283 -16.31 5.86 -22.28
N ALA A 284 -14.99 5.92 -22.12
CA ALA A 284 -14.36 6.89 -21.23
C ALA A 284 -14.63 8.32 -21.70
N SER A 285 -14.76 9.27 -20.78
CA SER A 285 -14.91 10.69 -21.08
C SER A 285 -13.62 11.44 -20.86
N PHE A 286 -13.08 12.05 -21.91
CA PHE A 286 -11.99 13.01 -21.89
C PHE A 286 -12.49 14.40 -22.32
N ALA A 287 -13.78 14.68 -22.14
CA ALA A 287 -14.38 15.94 -22.55
C ALA A 287 -13.71 17.13 -21.86
N ARG A 288 -13.31 18.15 -22.60
CA ARG A 288 -12.63 19.36 -22.10
C ARG A 288 -11.30 19.12 -21.38
N SER A 289 -10.74 17.91 -21.48
CA SER A 289 -9.44 17.61 -20.88
C SER A 289 -8.27 18.19 -21.69
N ARG A 290 -7.11 18.33 -21.04
CA ARG A 290 -5.85 18.72 -21.68
C ARG A 290 -4.99 17.49 -21.93
N LEU A 291 -4.72 17.20 -23.20
CA LEU A 291 -4.05 15.97 -23.67
C LEU A 291 -2.75 16.28 -24.44
N VAL A 292 -2.10 17.39 -24.07
CA VAL A 292 -0.85 17.85 -24.71
C VAL A 292 0.24 16.78 -24.53
N TYR A 293 0.78 16.27 -25.65
CA TYR A 293 1.76 15.17 -25.70
C TYR A 293 1.29 13.84 -25.07
N ALA A 294 -0.01 13.64 -24.88
CA ALA A 294 -0.52 12.34 -24.41
C ALA A 294 -0.37 11.27 -25.50
N ASP A 295 -0.16 10.03 -25.12
CA ASP A 295 0.04 8.91 -26.03
C ASP A 295 -0.99 7.79 -25.79
N PHE A 296 -1.93 7.65 -26.73
CA PHE A 296 -2.96 6.61 -26.77
C PHE A 296 -2.64 5.48 -27.75
N SER A 297 -1.37 5.24 -28.05
CA SER A 297 -0.99 4.18 -28.98
C SER A 297 -1.53 2.84 -28.53
N TYR A 298 -2.20 2.12 -29.45
CA TYR A 298 -2.86 0.83 -29.24
C TYR A 298 -4.03 0.85 -28.24
N ALA A 299 -4.45 2.01 -27.75
CA ALA A 299 -5.57 2.10 -26.82
C ALA A 299 -6.91 1.77 -27.48
N ASP A 300 -7.83 1.21 -26.72
CA ASP A 300 -9.20 1.04 -27.15
C ASP A 300 -10.05 2.25 -26.72
N LEU A 301 -10.34 3.12 -27.70
CA LEU A 301 -11.08 4.37 -27.51
C LEU A 301 -12.50 4.30 -28.07
N ARG A 302 -13.04 3.08 -28.31
CA ARG A 302 -14.36 2.93 -28.89
C ARG A 302 -15.43 3.62 -28.04
N ALA A 303 -16.25 4.43 -28.71
CA ALA A 303 -17.29 5.25 -28.09
C ALA A 303 -16.79 6.23 -27.00
N ALA A 304 -15.48 6.47 -26.88
CA ALA A 304 -14.92 7.48 -25.99
C ALA A 304 -15.34 8.90 -26.39
N ASN A 305 -15.35 9.82 -25.45
CA ASN A 305 -15.76 11.21 -25.65
C ASN A 305 -14.58 12.18 -25.49
N PHE A 306 -14.16 12.82 -26.58
CA PHE A 306 -13.13 13.87 -26.60
C PHE A 306 -13.70 15.25 -26.97
N GLU A 307 -14.98 15.49 -26.77
CA GLU A 307 -15.59 16.77 -27.08
C GLU A 307 -14.92 17.92 -26.33
N LYS A 308 -14.45 18.92 -27.09
CA LYS A 308 -13.73 20.11 -26.58
C LYS A 308 -12.42 19.77 -25.83
N ALA A 309 -11.86 18.59 -26.04
CA ALA A 309 -10.52 18.27 -25.52
C ALA A 309 -9.46 19.07 -26.27
N LEU A 310 -8.37 19.45 -25.57
CA LEU A 310 -7.23 20.17 -26.12
C LEU A 310 -6.12 19.19 -26.45
N PHE A 311 -5.80 19.08 -27.75
CA PHE A 311 -4.73 18.25 -28.28
C PHE A 311 -3.54 19.08 -28.72
N GLN A 312 -2.34 18.61 -28.50
CA GLN A 312 -1.12 19.11 -29.12
C GLN A 312 -0.12 17.95 -29.19
N ARG A 313 0.21 17.51 -30.41
CA ARG A 313 1.05 16.34 -30.64
C ARG A 313 0.60 15.09 -29.86
N THR A 314 -0.72 14.91 -29.73
CA THR A 314 -1.33 13.76 -29.05
C THR A 314 -1.33 12.57 -29.97
N GLN A 315 -0.67 11.49 -29.57
CA GLN A 315 -0.46 10.30 -30.38
C GLN A 315 -1.65 9.34 -30.28
N MET A 316 -2.13 8.84 -31.44
CA MET A 316 -3.24 7.89 -31.55
C MET A 316 -2.86 6.64 -32.38
N HIS A 317 -1.55 6.35 -32.50
CA HIS A 317 -1.05 5.26 -33.32
C HIS A 317 -1.75 3.95 -33.03
N ARG A 318 -2.36 3.32 -34.05
CA ARG A 318 -3.10 2.04 -33.95
C ARG A 318 -4.19 1.98 -32.89
N SER A 319 -4.70 3.10 -32.38
CA SER A 319 -5.82 3.09 -31.46
C SER A 319 -7.14 2.71 -32.15
N LEU A 320 -8.06 2.07 -31.43
CA LEU A 320 -9.39 1.71 -31.93
C LEU A 320 -10.35 2.88 -31.63
N GLN A 321 -10.89 3.53 -32.67
CA GLN A 321 -11.64 4.79 -32.54
C GLN A 321 -13.10 4.69 -33.03
N THR A 322 -13.69 3.51 -33.18
CA THR A 322 -15.06 3.36 -33.66
C THR A 322 -16.06 4.01 -32.70
N GLY A 323 -16.86 4.94 -33.22
CA GLY A 323 -17.88 5.65 -32.42
C GLY A 323 -17.33 6.71 -31.46
N THR A 324 -16.04 7.01 -31.51
CA THR A 324 -15.43 8.08 -30.70
C THR A 324 -15.99 9.45 -31.11
N ARG A 325 -16.30 10.30 -30.13
CA ARG A 325 -16.86 11.64 -30.36
C ARG A 325 -15.78 12.72 -30.24
N TRP A 326 -15.74 13.62 -31.19
CA TRP A 326 -14.75 14.71 -31.32
C TRP A 326 -15.47 16.04 -31.61
N SER A 327 -14.96 17.17 -31.07
CA SER A 327 -15.31 18.49 -31.60
C SER A 327 -14.43 18.85 -32.81
N ASP A 328 -13.15 18.60 -32.68
CA ASP A 328 -12.14 18.69 -33.75
C ASP A 328 -10.98 17.74 -33.40
N ARG A 329 -9.98 17.68 -34.30
CA ARG A 329 -8.79 16.81 -34.15
C ARG A 329 -7.48 17.59 -34.35
N ILE A 330 -7.52 18.92 -34.17
CA ILE A 330 -6.33 19.76 -34.32
C ILE A 330 -5.29 19.36 -33.28
N GLY A 331 -4.10 18.99 -33.73
CA GLY A 331 -2.99 18.55 -32.86
C GLY A 331 -2.95 17.04 -32.55
N VAL A 332 -3.88 16.25 -33.13
CA VAL A 332 -3.84 14.77 -33.08
C VAL A 332 -2.88 14.24 -34.14
N LEU A 333 -2.08 13.23 -33.77
CA LEU A 333 -1.20 12.47 -34.65
C LEU A 333 -1.74 11.03 -34.75
N ASP A 334 -2.40 10.71 -35.88
CA ASP A 334 -3.08 9.43 -36.07
C ASP A 334 -2.13 8.24 -36.24
N ALA A 335 -0.90 8.49 -36.69
CA ALA A 335 0.10 7.47 -36.88
C ALA A 335 1.50 8.01 -36.55
N ASP A 336 2.35 7.12 -36.03
CA ASP A 336 3.77 7.33 -35.92
C ASP A 336 4.46 6.58 -37.06
N PRO A 337 4.99 7.28 -38.07
CA PRO A 337 5.61 6.63 -39.23
C PRO A 337 6.87 5.82 -38.91
N GLU A 338 7.65 6.26 -37.91
CA GLU A 338 8.88 5.57 -37.52
C GLU A 338 8.54 4.28 -36.76
N LEU A 339 7.58 4.35 -35.84
CA LEU A 339 7.08 3.19 -35.13
C LEU A 339 6.42 2.18 -36.06
N PHE A 340 5.64 2.66 -37.05
CA PHE A 340 5.00 1.80 -38.06
C PHE A 340 6.04 1.03 -38.89
N GLU A 341 7.13 1.68 -39.29
CA GLU A 341 8.20 1.02 -40.00
C GLU A 341 8.96 0.02 -39.15
N ALA A 342 9.24 0.36 -37.89
CA ALA A 342 9.88 -0.55 -36.95
C ALA A 342 9.05 -1.81 -36.70
N GLU A 343 7.73 -1.67 -36.56
CA GLU A 343 6.80 -2.78 -36.46
C GLU A 343 6.80 -3.66 -37.68
N ARG A 344 6.74 -3.06 -38.88
CA ARG A 344 6.78 -3.79 -40.15
C ARG A 344 8.04 -4.68 -40.26
N VAL A 345 9.18 -4.17 -39.84
CA VAL A 345 10.44 -4.93 -39.81
C VAL A 345 10.38 -6.04 -38.76
N ALA A 346 9.83 -5.78 -37.59
CA ALA A 346 9.69 -6.78 -36.54
C ALA A 346 8.77 -7.95 -36.95
N TRP A 347 7.66 -7.65 -37.63
CA TRP A 347 6.72 -8.68 -38.14
C TRP A 347 7.30 -9.52 -39.27
N GLN A 348 8.28 -9.00 -40.03
CA GLN A 348 8.98 -9.71 -41.12
C GLN A 348 10.11 -10.61 -40.58
N ARG A 349 10.54 -10.45 -39.33
CA ARG A 349 11.51 -11.36 -38.72
C ARG A 349 10.82 -12.67 -38.34
N PRO A 350 11.28 -13.82 -38.90
CA PRO A 350 10.78 -15.11 -38.46
C PRO A 350 11.01 -15.23 -36.94
N LEU A 351 9.98 -15.69 -36.21
CA LEU A 351 10.12 -16.04 -34.79
C LEU A 351 11.25 -17.05 -34.67
N ARG A 352 12.40 -16.64 -34.12
CA ARG A 352 13.45 -17.60 -33.77
C ARG A 352 12.92 -18.40 -32.58
N ALA A 353 12.71 -19.69 -32.80
CA ALA A 353 12.44 -20.59 -31.70
C ALA A 353 13.68 -20.62 -30.80
N VAL A 354 13.51 -20.16 -29.56
CA VAL A 354 14.56 -20.23 -28.55
C VAL A 354 14.26 -21.42 -27.69
N ARG A 355 15.13 -22.43 -27.69
CA ARG A 355 15.05 -23.55 -26.76
C ARG A 355 15.75 -23.14 -25.47
N LEU A 356 15.04 -23.28 -24.36
CA LEU A 356 15.60 -23.05 -23.03
C LEU A 356 16.09 -24.41 -22.49
N ASP A 357 17.39 -24.65 -22.51
CA ASP A 357 17.99 -25.81 -21.92
C ASP A 357 18.69 -25.47 -20.59
N ARG A 358 18.62 -26.39 -19.64
CA ARG A 358 19.35 -26.23 -18.37
C ARG A 358 20.79 -26.60 -18.59
N ASP A 359 21.73 -25.76 -18.18
CA ASP A 359 23.15 -26.11 -18.18
C ASP A 359 23.51 -27.09 -17.05
N ALA A 360 24.76 -27.54 -17.04
CA ALA A 360 25.27 -28.46 -16.03
C ALA A 360 25.15 -27.97 -14.56
N HIS A 361 24.84 -26.69 -14.37
CA HIS A 361 24.64 -26.06 -13.06
C HIS A 361 23.15 -25.70 -12.79
N GLY A 362 22.22 -26.18 -13.65
CA GLY A 362 20.78 -26.00 -13.49
C GLY A 362 20.27 -24.62 -13.91
N LEU A 363 21.10 -23.74 -14.48
CA LEU A 363 20.71 -22.42 -14.97
C LEU A 363 20.11 -22.52 -16.39
N MET A 364 19.00 -21.79 -16.62
CA MET A 364 18.34 -21.74 -17.93
C MET A 364 19.16 -20.87 -18.89
N ARG A 365 19.61 -21.44 -20.01
CA ARG A 365 20.25 -20.71 -21.10
C ARG A 365 19.42 -20.78 -22.36
N ALA A 366 19.35 -19.65 -23.07
CA ALA A 366 18.73 -19.58 -24.37
C ALA A 366 19.71 -20.05 -25.45
N GLN A 367 19.31 -21.01 -26.28
CA GLN A 367 20.06 -21.39 -27.49
C GLN A 367 19.25 -21.01 -28.73
N ASP A 368 19.88 -20.34 -29.67
CA ASP A 368 19.32 -20.07 -31.00
C ASP A 368 19.21 -21.37 -31.78
N LEU A 369 18.00 -21.79 -32.13
CA LEU A 369 17.79 -22.93 -33.02
C LEU A 369 17.99 -22.48 -34.50
N PRO A 370 18.72 -23.24 -35.33
CA PRO A 370 18.80 -22.98 -36.74
C PRO A 370 17.41 -23.11 -37.40
N SER A 371 17.12 -22.26 -38.36
CA SER A 371 15.81 -22.09 -39.04
C SER A 371 15.31 -23.30 -39.84
N SER A 372 15.96 -24.45 -39.77
CA SER A 372 15.64 -25.66 -40.56
C SER A 372 14.59 -26.60 -39.94
N HIS A 373 14.17 -26.37 -38.70
CA HIS A 373 13.22 -27.26 -37.99
C HIS A 373 11.73 -26.80 -37.97
N LEU A 374 11.39 -25.75 -38.71
CA LEU A 374 10.01 -25.22 -38.74
C LEU A 374 9.18 -25.69 -39.97
N LYS A 375 9.62 -26.71 -40.73
CA LYS A 375 8.93 -27.17 -41.93
C LYS A 375 8.07 -28.43 -41.80
N ASP A 376 8.11 -29.13 -40.67
CA ASP A 376 7.44 -30.43 -40.51
C ASP A 376 6.38 -30.52 -39.42
N SER A 377 5.55 -29.50 -39.29
CA SER A 377 4.29 -29.63 -38.52
C SER A 377 3.28 -28.60 -39.04
N ALA A 378 2.58 -29.01 -40.12
CA ALA A 378 1.33 -28.42 -40.58
C ALA A 378 0.16 -29.33 -40.13
#